data_26beb244f705089a5be8afbed39a55a3
#
_entry.id   26beb244f705089a5be8afbed39a55a3
#
_cell.length_a   1.000
_cell.length_b   1.000
_cell.length_c   1.000
_cell.angle_alpha   90.00
_cell.angle_beta   90.00
_cell.angle_gamma   90.00
#
_symmetry.space_group_name_H-M   'P 1'
#
loop_
_entity.id
_entity.type
_entity.pdbx_description
1 polymer ?
#
loop_
_entity_poly.entity_id
_entity_poly.type
_entity_poly.pdbx_seq_one_letter_code
_entity_poly.pdbx_strand_id
1 'polypeptide(L)'
;MSNGVISRGIKAPMIKEGDDLVNIIVDSVINEVKNVTVTHIPYYIDGVRVFNTEEHISYDINDKDIIGITESVIARAAGQYISVDDIAEWIIKKFGPDAELIVDSPIYSRNRFSMILKGIARAAKKIYFIMPPFDEVGNPSGVNPFTGVDIQKYYAEICSEENCESEFGESVHEVTKNINDYDIDNYGWIYCGLHNYNEWKEKHTGKIATLADVCKEFSPDWGVLGTNKSTEERLKLFPSKEVAQKVCDEVKAQINKITGKDVIVMGYGDGCFKSPAISGIPGTSIWEFADPETSPAYTDKELLESSPNEIKLKAFIDDGTSEEEINKLIKEKKNLIGSMTSQGTTPRLYRDLLASLMDLTSGSGDRATPIVLIQN
;
A
#
# COMPACT_ATOMS: atom_id res chain seq x y z
N MET A 1 -28.89 -11.51 -14.49
CA MET A 1 -28.36 -11.91 -13.16
C MET A 1 -26.96 -11.34 -13.11
N SER A 2 -26.61 -10.51 -12.15
CA SER A 2 -25.24 -10.05 -12.00
C SER A 2 -24.38 -11.25 -11.57
N ASN A 3 -23.23 -11.42 -12.21
CA ASN A 3 -22.34 -12.54 -11.92
C ASN A 3 -21.54 -12.35 -10.61
N GLY A 4 -21.88 -11.35 -9.80
CA GLY A 4 -21.09 -10.92 -8.67
C GLY A 4 -19.85 -10.14 -9.12
N VAL A 5 -18.98 -9.78 -8.17
CA VAL A 5 -17.74 -9.05 -8.44
C VAL A 5 -16.72 -9.97 -9.09
N ILE A 6 -16.17 -9.55 -10.22
CA ILE A 6 -15.08 -10.23 -10.93
C ILE A 6 -13.82 -9.39 -10.76
N SER A 7 -12.74 -10.01 -10.32
CA SER A 7 -11.42 -9.37 -10.21
C SER A 7 -10.40 -10.14 -11.02
N ARG A 8 -9.71 -9.47 -11.95
CA ARG A 8 -8.70 -10.09 -12.81
C ARG A 8 -7.44 -9.25 -12.93
N GLY A 9 -6.28 -9.91 -12.83
CA GLY A 9 -4.99 -9.28 -13.05
C GLY A 9 -4.69 -9.15 -14.55
N ILE A 10 -4.30 -7.96 -14.97
CA ILE A 10 -3.93 -7.65 -16.35
C ILE A 10 -2.41 -7.64 -16.47
N LYS A 11 -1.90 -8.37 -17.45
CA LYS A 11 -0.47 -8.41 -17.75
C LYS A 11 -0.01 -7.09 -18.37
N ALA A 12 1.16 -6.64 -17.93
CA ALA A 12 1.86 -5.51 -18.54
C ALA A 12 3.29 -5.92 -18.92
N PRO A 13 3.93 -5.23 -19.86
CA PRO A 13 5.36 -5.39 -20.12
C PRO A 13 6.18 -5.02 -18.88
N MET A 14 7.46 -5.38 -18.87
CA MET A 14 8.38 -4.99 -17.82
C MET A 14 8.54 -3.46 -17.79
N ILE A 15 8.07 -2.84 -16.72
CA ILE A 15 8.12 -1.38 -16.52
C ILE A 15 9.47 -0.99 -15.92
N LYS A 16 10.11 0.02 -16.50
CA LYS A 16 11.41 0.57 -16.10
C LYS A 16 11.27 2.05 -15.72
N GLU A 17 12.30 2.55 -15.09
CA GLU A 17 12.44 3.98 -14.82
C GLU A 17 12.42 4.80 -16.12
N GLY A 18 11.60 5.84 -16.17
CA GLY A 18 11.42 6.71 -17.33
C GLY A 18 10.45 6.20 -18.40
N ASP A 19 9.86 5.01 -18.24
CA ASP A 19 8.84 4.51 -19.16
C ASP A 19 7.57 5.36 -19.10
N ASP A 20 6.88 5.46 -20.23
CA ASP A 20 5.55 6.07 -20.32
C ASP A 20 4.50 5.15 -19.70
N LEU A 21 4.40 5.20 -18.39
CA LEU A 21 3.53 4.32 -17.60
C LEU A 21 2.06 4.44 -18.01
N VAL A 22 1.60 5.66 -18.29
CA VAL A 22 0.19 5.91 -18.61
C VAL A 22 -0.18 5.16 -19.88
N ASN A 23 0.61 5.30 -20.95
CA ASN A 23 0.36 4.60 -22.21
C ASN A 23 0.49 3.07 -22.05
N ILE A 24 1.47 2.59 -21.27
CA ILE A 24 1.62 1.15 -21.01
C ILE A 24 0.37 0.58 -20.32
N ILE A 25 -0.17 1.29 -19.32
CA ILE A 25 -1.37 0.84 -18.61
C ILE A 25 -2.58 0.88 -19.51
N VAL A 26 -2.77 1.99 -20.24
CA VAL A 26 -3.90 2.15 -21.15
C VAL A 26 -3.89 1.06 -22.21
N ASP A 27 -2.77 0.83 -22.88
CA ASP A 27 -2.62 -0.21 -23.88
C ASP A 27 -2.89 -1.61 -23.30
N SER A 28 -2.37 -1.90 -22.10
CA SER A 28 -2.59 -3.18 -21.45
C SER A 28 -4.07 -3.42 -21.13
N VAL A 29 -4.77 -2.41 -20.60
CA VAL A 29 -6.19 -2.49 -20.28
C VAL A 29 -7.02 -2.62 -21.56
N ILE A 30 -6.76 -1.76 -22.56
CA ILE A 30 -7.50 -1.79 -23.83
C ILE A 30 -7.32 -3.11 -24.55
N ASN A 31 -6.11 -3.65 -24.61
CA ASN A 31 -5.85 -4.96 -25.23
C ASN A 31 -6.59 -6.10 -24.52
N GLU A 32 -6.77 -6.02 -23.20
CA GLU A 32 -7.49 -7.01 -22.39
C GLU A 32 -9.01 -6.95 -22.62
N VAL A 33 -9.58 -5.75 -22.75
CA VAL A 33 -11.04 -5.57 -22.82
C VAL A 33 -11.57 -5.42 -24.25
N LYS A 34 -10.70 -5.28 -25.24
CA LYS A 34 -11.09 -5.05 -26.65
C LYS A 34 -11.60 -6.32 -27.29
N ASN A 35 -12.79 -6.22 -27.88
CA ASN A 35 -13.36 -7.26 -28.76
C ASN A 35 -13.48 -6.72 -30.17
N VAL A 36 -13.05 -7.50 -31.14
CA VAL A 36 -13.16 -7.19 -32.57
C VAL A 36 -14.04 -8.25 -33.24
N THR A 37 -15.18 -7.80 -33.74
CA THR A 37 -16.08 -8.65 -34.53
C THR A 37 -15.98 -8.24 -36.00
N VAL A 38 -15.69 -9.20 -36.89
CA VAL A 38 -15.59 -8.97 -38.31
C VAL A 38 -16.84 -9.49 -39.01
N THR A 39 -17.55 -8.60 -39.70
CA THR A 39 -18.74 -8.95 -40.48
C THR A 39 -18.42 -8.87 -41.97
N HIS A 40 -18.68 -9.94 -42.69
CA HIS A 40 -18.56 -9.99 -44.15
C HIS A 40 -19.94 -9.75 -44.80
N ILE A 41 -20.10 -8.58 -45.37
CA ILE A 41 -21.37 -8.21 -46.04
C ILE A 41 -21.25 -8.54 -47.53
N PRO A 42 -22.00 -9.50 -48.04
CA PRO A 42 -21.94 -9.86 -49.45
C PRO A 42 -22.60 -8.80 -50.32
N TYR A 43 -21.97 -8.48 -51.44
CA TYR A 43 -22.56 -7.70 -52.53
C TYR A 43 -22.11 -8.27 -53.88
N TYR A 44 -22.67 -7.77 -54.98
CA TYR A 44 -22.41 -8.33 -56.31
C TYR A 44 -21.83 -7.23 -57.23
N ILE A 45 -20.75 -7.56 -57.94
CA ILE A 45 -20.19 -6.76 -59.02
C ILE A 45 -20.18 -7.66 -60.26
N ASP A 46 -20.84 -7.20 -61.31
CA ASP A 46 -20.97 -7.94 -62.60
C ASP A 46 -21.39 -9.43 -62.43
N GLY A 47 -22.31 -9.67 -61.48
CA GLY A 47 -22.81 -11.00 -61.18
C GLY A 47 -21.89 -11.87 -60.29
N VAL A 48 -20.70 -11.38 -59.92
CA VAL A 48 -19.78 -12.05 -59.02
C VAL A 48 -20.00 -11.62 -57.61
N ARG A 49 -20.16 -12.58 -56.68
CA ARG A 49 -20.31 -12.32 -55.26
C ARG A 49 -18.97 -11.90 -54.66
N VAL A 50 -18.92 -10.72 -54.11
CA VAL A 50 -17.79 -10.15 -53.37
C VAL A 50 -18.22 -9.80 -51.95
N PHE A 51 -17.28 -9.55 -51.03
CA PHE A 51 -17.55 -9.21 -49.65
C PHE A 51 -16.94 -7.88 -49.31
N ASN A 52 -17.73 -7.02 -48.69
CA ASN A 52 -17.22 -5.91 -47.91
C ASN A 52 -16.98 -6.37 -46.49
N THR A 53 -15.86 -5.99 -45.90
CA THR A 53 -15.50 -6.37 -44.55
C THR A 53 -15.67 -5.16 -43.63
N GLU A 54 -16.51 -5.30 -42.62
CA GLU A 54 -16.70 -4.30 -41.60
C GLU A 54 -16.17 -4.85 -40.27
N GLU A 55 -15.34 -4.06 -39.59
CA GLU A 55 -14.85 -4.37 -38.25
C GLU A 55 -15.66 -3.57 -37.24
N HIS A 56 -16.22 -4.27 -36.26
CA HIS A 56 -16.90 -3.68 -35.12
C HIS A 56 -16.03 -3.87 -33.87
N ILE A 57 -15.59 -2.76 -33.28
CA ILE A 57 -14.81 -2.76 -32.06
C ILE A 57 -15.78 -2.48 -30.89
N SER A 58 -15.72 -3.32 -29.88
CA SER A 58 -16.39 -3.13 -28.60
C SER A 58 -15.42 -3.39 -27.45
N TYR A 59 -15.79 -2.95 -26.26
CA TYR A 59 -14.95 -3.09 -25.07
C TYR A 59 -15.75 -3.76 -23.96
N ASP A 60 -15.17 -4.82 -23.37
CA ASP A 60 -15.74 -5.52 -22.22
C ASP A 60 -15.37 -4.77 -20.92
N ILE A 61 -15.88 -3.56 -20.83
CA ILE A 61 -15.72 -2.68 -19.67
C ILE A 61 -16.97 -1.82 -19.53
N ASN A 62 -17.39 -1.53 -18.32
CA ASN A 62 -18.60 -0.80 -18.01
C ASN A 62 -18.32 0.48 -17.23
N ASP A 63 -19.32 1.34 -17.11
CA ASP A 63 -19.25 2.49 -16.22
C ASP A 63 -19.07 2.00 -14.78
N LYS A 64 -18.20 2.67 -14.04
CA LYS A 64 -17.84 2.36 -12.65
C LYS A 64 -17.05 1.06 -12.45
N ASP A 65 -16.61 0.38 -13.52
CA ASP A 65 -15.55 -0.62 -13.39
C ASP A 65 -14.28 0.02 -12.85
N ILE A 66 -13.52 -0.72 -12.05
CA ILE A 66 -12.39 -0.16 -11.31
C ILE A 66 -11.08 -0.73 -11.83
N ILE A 67 -10.17 0.15 -12.17
CA ILE A 67 -8.81 -0.19 -12.59
C ILE A 67 -7.86 0.15 -11.46
N GLY A 68 -7.21 -0.87 -10.91
CA GLY A 68 -6.16 -0.74 -9.90
C GLY A 68 -4.78 -0.78 -10.49
N ILE A 69 -3.89 0.09 -10.03
CA ILE A 69 -2.49 0.16 -10.45
C ILE A 69 -1.64 0.00 -9.20
N THR A 70 -0.73 -1.00 -9.17
CA THR A 70 0.15 -1.14 -8.01
C THR A 70 1.12 0.04 -7.87
N GLU A 71 1.26 0.57 -6.65
CA GLU A 71 2.20 1.65 -6.34
C GLU A 71 3.61 1.36 -6.85
N SER A 72 3.96 0.08 -6.82
CA SER A 72 5.28 -0.42 -7.21
C SER A 72 5.69 -0.03 -8.63
N VAL A 73 4.78 -0.06 -9.59
CA VAL A 73 5.09 0.33 -10.97
C VAL A 73 5.04 1.83 -11.16
N ILE A 74 4.18 2.54 -10.42
CA ILE A 74 4.13 4.00 -10.42
C ILE A 74 5.46 4.56 -9.90
N ALA A 75 5.92 4.07 -8.74
CA ALA A 75 7.20 4.47 -8.17
C ALA A 75 8.38 4.15 -9.10
N ARG A 76 8.34 2.97 -9.73
CA ARG A 76 9.41 2.53 -10.63
C ARG A 76 9.52 3.40 -11.87
N ALA A 77 8.41 3.64 -12.55
CA ALA A 77 8.39 4.49 -13.74
C ALA A 77 8.80 5.94 -13.43
N ALA A 78 8.40 6.45 -12.27
CA ALA A 78 8.76 7.77 -11.79
C ALA A 78 10.20 7.88 -11.25
N GLY A 79 10.97 6.78 -11.20
CA GLY A 79 12.34 6.80 -10.67
C GLY A 79 12.42 7.10 -9.17
N GLN A 80 11.38 6.78 -8.40
CA GLN A 80 11.30 7.07 -6.97
C GLN A 80 12.18 6.10 -6.17
N TYR A 81 13.44 6.43 -6.01
CA TYR A 81 14.41 5.59 -5.31
C TYR A 81 15.29 6.41 -4.37
N ILE A 82 15.85 5.72 -3.39
CA ILE A 82 16.81 6.24 -2.43
C ILE A 82 17.88 5.18 -2.17
N SER A 83 19.11 5.59 -1.94
CA SER A 83 20.20 4.70 -1.55
C SER A 83 20.31 4.55 -0.03
N VAL A 84 21.01 3.51 0.38
CA VAL A 84 21.40 3.33 1.79
C VAL A 84 22.29 4.49 2.26
N ASP A 85 23.13 5.02 1.37
CA ASP A 85 24.00 6.17 1.68
C ASP A 85 23.20 7.46 1.92
N ASP A 86 22.14 7.73 1.14
CA ASP A 86 21.28 8.88 1.37
C ASP A 86 20.64 8.84 2.77
N ILE A 87 20.26 7.66 3.23
CA ILE A 87 19.74 7.46 4.60
C ILE A 87 20.86 7.76 5.61
N ALA A 88 22.06 7.22 5.38
CA ALA A 88 23.18 7.44 6.28
C ALA A 88 23.56 8.92 6.37
N GLU A 89 23.61 9.64 5.25
CA GLU A 89 23.88 11.08 5.21
C GLU A 89 22.80 11.87 5.98
N TRP A 90 21.52 11.49 5.81
CA TRP A 90 20.45 12.12 6.55
C TRP A 90 20.58 11.92 8.07
N ILE A 91 20.92 10.69 8.51
CA ILE A 91 21.15 10.35 9.91
C ILE A 91 22.31 11.15 10.49
N ILE A 92 23.44 11.22 9.79
CA ILE A 92 24.60 12.04 10.19
C ILE A 92 24.22 13.51 10.34
N LYS A 93 23.49 14.05 9.39
CA LYS A 93 23.03 15.44 9.42
C LYS A 93 22.10 15.73 10.59
N LYS A 94 21.23 14.79 10.95
CA LYS A 94 20.24 14.95 12.02
C LYS A 94 20.83 14.74 13.40
N PHE A 95 21.62 13.70 13.58
CA PHE A 95 22.09 13.24 14.91
C PHE A 95 23.56 13.51 15.15
N GLY A 96 24.37 13.68 14.12
CA GLY A 96 25.81 13.81 14.15
C GLY A 96 26.49 12.50 13.70
N PRO A 97 27.79 12.56 13.36
CA PRO A 97 28.56 11.35 13.05
C PRO A 97 28.73 10.48 14.31
N ASP A 98 28.80 9.18 14.10
CA ASP A 98 29.01 8.19 15.17
C ASP A 98 28.01 8.31 16.33
N ALA A 99 26.76 8.71 16.04
CA ALA A 99 25.74 8.86 17.06
C ALA A 99 25.36 7.53 17.71
N GLU A 100 25.02 7.55 18.98
CA GLU A 100 24.33 6.45 19.65
C GLU A 100 22.82 6.69 19.55
N LEU A 101 22.11 5.72 18.95
CA LEU A 101 20.70 5.87 18.58
C LEU A 101 19.82 4.85 19.31
N ILE A 102 18.64 5.29 19.71
CA ILE A 102 17.56 4.40 20.14
C ILE A 102 16.60 4.25 18.96
N VAL A 103 16.41 3.02 18.52
CA VAL A 103 15.44 2.64 17.48
C VAL A 103 14.26 1.98 18.17
N ASP A 104 13.12 2.67 18.14
CA ASP A 104 11.92 2.29 18.85
C ASP A 104 10.88 1.68 17.91
N SER A 105 10.33 0.55 18.30
CA SER A 105 9.21 -0.15 17.64
C SER A 105 9.43 -0.42 16.14
N PRO A 106 10.57 -1.01 15.72
CA PRO A 106 10.77 -1.33 14.30
C PRO A 106 9.80 -2.41 13.84
N ILE A 107 9.40 -2.34 12.57
CA ILE A 107 8.68 -3.43 11.92
C ILE A 107 9.66 -4.57 11.62
N TYR A 108 9.36 -5.78 12.07
CA TYR A 108 10.23 -6.95 11.97
C TYR A 108 10.26 -7.52 10.56
N SER A 109 10.85 -6.76 9.64
CA SER A 109 10.85 -7.03 8.21
C SER A 109 12.28 -7.21 7.66
N ARG A 110 12.52 -8.33 6.98
CA ARG A 110 13.76 -8.58 6.23
C ARG A 110 13.83 -7.82 4.90
N ASN A 111 12.73 -7.25 4.47
CA ASN A 111 12.63 -6.62 3.16
C ASN A 111 12.64 -5.08 3.26
N ARG A 112 11.83 -4.53 4.12
CA ARG A 112 11.65 -3.08 4.24
C ARG A 112 12.61 -2.49 5.27
N PHE A 113 12.40 -2.84 6.54
CA PHE A 113 13.15 -2.23 7.63
C PHE A 113 14.64 -2.60 7.60
N SER A 114 15.01 -3.80 7.18
CA SER A 114 16.41 -4.20 7.09
C SER A 114 17.27 -3.25 6.26
N MET A 115 16.72 -2.72 5.18
CA MET A 115 17.43 -1.78 4.30
C MET A 115 17.52 -0.37 4.92
N ILE A 116 16.46 0.05 5.60
CA ILE A 116 16.45 1.31 6.37
C ILE A 116 17.50 1.20 7.50
N LEU A 117 17.48 0.08 8.21
CA LEU A 117 18.43 -0.22 9.28
C LEU A 117 19.86 -0.19 8.78
N LYS A 118 20.14 -0.73 7.58
CA LYS A 118 21.49 -0.68 6.99
C LYS A 118 22.00 0.77 6.85
N GLY A 119 21.12 1.69 6.41
CA GLY A 119 21.45 3.12 6.33
C GLY A 119 21.65 3.77 7.70
N ILE A 120 20.81 3.43 8.67
CA ILE A 120 20.97 3.93 10.05
C ILE A 120 22.27 3.40 10.66
N ALA A 121 22.55 2.11 10.51
CA ALA A 121 23.74 1.46 11.07
C ALA A 121 25.05 1.99 10.45
N ARG A 122 25.04 2.30 9.13
CA ARG A 122 26.19 2.92 8.43
C ARG A 122 26.59 4.27 9.01
N ALA A 123 25.66 4.99 9.62
CA ALA A 123 25.88 6.31 10.21
C ALA A 123 26.08 6.30 11.73
N ALA A 124 25.69 5.23 12.41
CA ALA A 124 25.67 5.15 13.85
C ALA A 124 26.86 4.35 14.39
N LYS A 125 27.35 4.75 15.57
CA LYS A 125 28.32 3.95 16.33
C LYS A 125 27.65 2.78 17.02
N LYS A 126 26.45 3.01 17.58
CA LYS A 126 25.69 2.00 18.31
C LYS A 126 24.18 2.26 18.21
N ILE A 127 23.43 1.18 18.13
CA ILE A 127 21.96 1.20 18.11
C ILE A 127 21.42 0.36 19.26
N TYR A 128 20.49 0.96 20.02
CA TYR A 128 19.71 0.34 21.05
C TYR A 128 18.28 0.09 20.53
N PHE A 129 17.90 -1.16 20.35
CA PHE A 129 16.60 -1.53 19.83
C PHE A 129 15.59 -1.75 20.95
N ILE A 130 14.49 -0.98 20.94
CA ILE A 130 13.31 -1.29 21.73
C ILE A 130 12.39 -2.12 20.86
N MET A 131 12.32 -3.40 21.16
CA MET A 131 11.58 -4.41 20.38
C MET A 131 10.52 -5.06 21.27
N PRO A 132 9.26 -4.61 21.23
CA PRO A 132 8.17 -5.31 21.90
C PRO A 132 8.07 -6.76 21.40
N PRO A 133 7.44 -7.68 22.16
CA PRO A 133 7.33 -9.09 21.79
C PRO A 133 6.77 -9.34 20.39
N PHE A 134 5.93 -8.42 19.92
CA PHE A 134 5.37 -8.43 18.56
C PHE A 134 5.41 -7.00 18.00
N ASP A 135 5.68 -6.90 16.71
CA ASP A 135 5.53 -5.63 16.00
C ASP A 135 4.04 -5.29 15.74
N GLU A 136 3.78 -4.11 15.19
CA GLU A 136 2.41 -3.62 14.91
C GLU A 136 1.63 -4.50 13.91
N VAL A 137 2.31 -5.36 13.16
CA VAL A 137 1.70 -6.29 12.21
C VAL A 137 1.73 -7.75 12.66
N GLY A 138 2.15 -8.00 13.91
CA GLY A 138 2.09 -9.30 14.57
C GLY A 138 3.27 -10.23 14.32
N ASN A 139 4.41 -9.74 13.80
CA ASN A 139 5.62 -10.54 13.72
C ASN A 139 6.31 -10.60 15.08
N PRO A 140 6.82 -11.76 15.53
CA PRO A 140 7.53 -11.87 16.79
C PRO A 140 8.93 -11.25 16.72
N SER A 141 9.40 -10.67 17.83
CA SER A 141 10.74 -10.08 17.99
C SER A 141 11.88 -11.11 18.03
N GLY A 142 11.59 -12.37 18.31
CA GLY A 142 12.55 -13.47 18.29
C GLY A 142 12.43 -14.31 17.04
N VAL A 143 12.55 -15.64 17.21
CA VAL A 143 12.42 -16.61 16.11
C VAL A 143 10.99 -16.68 15.62
N ASN A 144 10.79 -16.34 14.35
CA ASN A 144 9.48 -16.50 13.71
C ASN A 144 9.18 -17.99 13.49
N PRO A 145 8.09 -18.54 14.07
CA PRO A 145 7.81 -19.97 14.03
C PRO A 145 7.48 -20.52 12.63
N PHE A 146 7.09 -19.64 11.70
CA PHE A 146 6.74 -20.04 10.34
C PHE A 146 7.94 -20.01 9.39
N THR A 147 8.88 -19.08 9.61
CA THR A 147 10.03 -18.88 8.72
C THR A 147 11.33 -19.39 9.30
N GLY A 148 11.39 -19.65 10.62
CA GLY A 148 12.61 -20.00 11.35
C GLY A 148 13.63 -18.86 11.48
N VAL A 149 13.26 -17.64 11.08
CA VAL A 149 14.16 -16.48 11.13
C VAL A 149 14.13 -15.85 12.51
N ASP A 150 15.31 -15.69 13.10
CA ASP A 150 15.54 -14.88 14.28
C ASP A 150 15.80 -13.44 13.83
N ILE A 151 14.85 -12.54 14.07
CA ILE A 151 14.92 -11.17 13.56
C ILE A 151 15.95 -10.33 14.31
N GLN A 152 16.15 -10.54 15.62
CA GLN A 152 17.16 -9.84 16.40
C GLN A 152 18.54 -10.20 15.92
N LYS A 153 18.80 -11.50 15.72
CA LYS A 153 20.07 -11.96 15.15
C LYS A 153 20.33 -11.37 13.76
N TYR A 154 19.30 -11.35 12.92
CA TYR A 154 19.39 -10.79 11.58
C TYR A 154 19.72 -9.28 11.59
N TYR A 155 19.10 -8.51 12.49
CA TYR A 155 19.41 -7.09 12.65
C TYR A 155 20.80 -6.85 13.25
N ALA A 156 21.23 -7.71 14.18
CA ALA A 156 22.59 -7.66 14.71
C ALA A 156 23.65 -7.92 13.63
N GLU A 157 23.39 -8.85 12.71
CA GLU A 157 24.26 -9.13 11.56
C GLU A 157 24.37 -7.89 10.65
N ILE A 158 23.26 -7.22 10.31
CA ILE A 158 23.29 -5.98 9.52
C ILE A 158 24.11 -4.88 10.22
N CYS A 159 23.89 -4.67 11.52
CA CYS A 159 24.68 -3.69 12.28
C CYS A 159 26.17 -4.03 12.26
N SER A 160 26.51 -5.29 12.48
CA SER A 160 27.92 -5.76 12.46
C SER A 160 28.58 -5.57 11.10
N GLU A 161 27.87 -5.82 10.00
CA GLU A 161 28.38 -5.59 8.64
C GLU A 161 28.71 -4.12 8.37
N GLU A 162 27.98 -3.20 8.98
CA GLU A 162 28.20 -1.75 8.89
C GLU A 162 29.11 -1.21 10.03
N ASN A 163 29.77 -2.07 10.82
CA ASN A 163 30.62 -1.73 11.97
C ASN A 163 29.88 -0.98 13.10
N CYS A 164 28.59 -1.22 13.25
CA CYS A 164 27.73 -0.64 14.26
C CYS A 164 27.47 -1.66 15.39
N GLU A 165 27.63 -1.25 16.65
CA GLU A 165 27.22 -2.08 17.79
C GLU A 165 25.70 -2.10 17.94
N SER A 166 25.14 -3.19 18.46
CA SER A 166 23.69 -3.31 18.70
C SER A 166 23.37 -3.98 20.03
N GLU A 167 22.30 -3.47 20.68
CA GLU A 167 21.70 -4.03 21.91
C GLU A 167 20.19 -4.16 21.70
N PHE A 168 19.56 -5.20 22.26
CA PHE A 168 18.15 -5.50 22.08
C PHE A 168 17.45 -5.67 23.43
N GLY A 169 16.22 -5.17 23.55
CA GLY A 169 15.39 -5.34 24.73
C GLY A 169 13.98 -4.81 24.50
N GLU A 170 13.09 -5.05 25.46
CA GLU A 170 11.67 -4.65 25.39
C GLU A 170 11.42 -3.23 25.91
N SER A 171 12.42 -2.62 26.59
CA SER A 171 12.33 -1.29 27.17
C SER A 171 13.64 -0.56 27.14
N VAL A 172 13.59 0.78 27.28
CA VAL A 172 14.77 1.65 27.40
C VAL A 172 15.68 1.18 28.52
N HIS A 173 15.12 0.88 29.71
CA HIS A 173 15.92 0.45 30.87
C HIS A 173 16.65 -0.86 30.64
N GLU A 174 16.05 -1.76 29.88
CA GLU A 174 16.65 -3.06 29.56
C GLU A 174 17.82 -2.93 28.61
N VAL A 175 17.69 -2.14 27.54
CA VAL A 175 18.72 -1.99 26.51
C VAL A 175 19.88 -1.09 26.97
N THR A 176 19.62 -0.10 27.80
CA THR A 176 20.61 0.91 28.16
C THR A 176 21.31 0.63 29.50
N LYS A 177 20.88 -0.36 30.25
CA LYS A 177 21.39 -0.93 31.53
C LYS A 177 21.90 0.03 32.62
N ASN A 178 22.11 1.32 32.31
CA ASN A 178 22.71 2.31 33.22
C ASN A 178 22.21 3.74 32.99
N ILE A 179 21.15 3.96 32.26
CA ILE A 179 20.69 5.33 31.99
C ILE A 179 19.78 5.77 33.12
N ASN A 180 20.19 6.82 33.83
CA ASN A 180 19.29 7.64 34.60
C ASN A 180 18.33 8.34 33.60
N ASP A 181 17.09 8.59 34.01
CA ASP A 181 16.08 9.28 33.19
C ASP A 181 16.56 10.62 32.58
N TYR A 182 17.65 11.19 33.13
CA TYR A 182 18.27 12.44 32.65
C TYR A 182 19.25 12.27 31.51
N ASP A 183 19.72 11.06 31.21
CA ASP A 183 20.70 10.80 30.14
C ASP A 183 20.04 10.43 28.82
N ILE A 184 18.72 10.20 28.80
CA ILE A 184 17.95 9.82 27.60
C ILE A 184 18.04 10.89 26.51
N ASP A 185 18.15 12.17 26.88
CA ASP A 185 18.26 13.30 25.97
C ASP A 185 19.61 13.33 25.21
N ASN A 186 20.60 12.52 25.63
CA ASN A 186 21.89 12.41 24.95
C ASN A 186 21.85 11.50 23.73
N TYR A 187 20.82 10.65 23.61
CA TYR A 187 20.62 9.75 22.49
C TYR A 187 19.78 10.40 21.40
N GLY A 188 20.06 10.00 20.15
CA GLY A 188 19.10 10.25 19.07
C GLY A 188 18.02 9.17 19.08
N TRP A 189 16.76 9.56 18.85
CA TRP A 189 15.63 8.64 18.84
C TRP A 189 15.04 8.54 17.44
N ILE A 190 14.79 7.31 16.99
CA ILE A 190 14.12 7.02 15.73
C ILE A 190 12.93 6.11 16.03
N TYR A 191 11.72 6.64 15.88
CA TYR A 191 10.50 5.85 15.95
C TYR A 191 10.22 5.21 14.59
N CYS A 192 10.03 3.90 14.58
CA CYS A 192 9.88 3.09 13.38
C CYS A 192 8.49 2.48 13.23
N GLY A 193 7.59 2.72 14.18
CA GLY A 193 6.20 2.28 14.10
C GLY A 193 5.45 2.90 12.93
N LEU A 194 4.45 2.19 12.43
CA LEU A 194 3.61 2.63 11.30
C LEU A 194 2.55 3.63 11.72
N HIS A 195 2.16 3.59 12.99
CA HIS A 195 1.05 4.34 13.54
C HIS A 195 1.50 5.26 14.68
N ASN A 196 0.65 6.22 15.02
CA ASN A 196 0.83 7.07 16.21
C ASN A 196 2.14 7.88 16.26
N TYR A 197 2.85 8.05 15.13
CA TYR A 197 4.13 8.75 15.11
C TYR A 197 4.02 10.23 15.52
N ASN A 198 2.90 10.89 15.26
CA ASN A 198 2.67 12.25 15.74
C ASN A 198 2.49 12.29 17.26
N GLU A 199 1.67 11.38 17.82
CA GLU A 199 1.49 11.23 19.27
C GLU A 199 2.80 10.84 19.95
N TRP A 200 3.60 9.98 19.32
CA TRP A 200 4.92 9.61 19.80
C TRP A 200 5.84 10.83 19.87
N LYS A 201 5.88 11.68 18.84
CA LYS A 201 6.65 12.93 18.82
C LYS A 201 6.24 13.91 19.93
N GLU A 202 4.95 14.01 20.23
CA GLU A 202 4.46 14.89 21.30
C GLU A 202 4.92 14.45 22.69
N LYS A 203 5.17 13.16 22.86
CA LYS A 203 5.60 12.57 24.15
C LYS A 203 7.12 12.56 24.34
N HIS A 204 7.88 12.79 23.29
CA HIS A 204 9.34 12.72 23.30
C HIS A 204 9.97 14.07 23.01
N THR A 205 11.11 14.33 23.65
CA THR A 205 11.89 15.56 23.51
C THR A 205 13.30 15.25 22.98
N GLY A 206 14.07 16.30 22.67
CA GLY A 206 15.45 16.14 22.23
C GLY A 206 15.63 15.88 20.73
N LYS A 207 16.63 15.09 20.37
CA LYS A 207 16.90 14.74 18.97
C LYS A 207 16.06 13.54 18.55
N ILE A 208 14.88 13.83 18.03
CA ILE A 208 13.91 12.80 17.62
C ILE A 208 13.65 12.83 16.12
N ALA A 209 13.32 11.68 15.56
CA ALA A 209 12.80 11.50 14.21
C ALA A 209 11.85 10.30 14.15
N THR A 210 11.02 10.27 13.11
CA THR A 210 10.24 9.10 12.73
C THR A 210 10.66 8.66 11.35
N LEU A 211 10.30 7.46 10.91
CA LEU A 211 10.58 7.03 9.52
C LEU A 211 9.92 7.95 8.49
N ALA A 212 8.84 8.64 8.85
CA ALA A 212 8.21 9.65 7.98
C ALA A 212 9.05 10.94 7.86
N ASP A 213 9.98 11.20 8.77
CA ASP A 213 10.88 12.35 8.69
C ASP A 213 12.17 12.03 7.94
N VAL A 214 12.62 10.78 8.02
CA VAL A 214 13.88 10.36 7.39
C VAL A 214 13.77 10.50 5.89
N CYS A 215 14.70 11.25 5.30
CA CYS A 215 14.78 11.48 3.85
C CYS A 215 13.49 12.05 3.23
N LYS A 216 12.77 12.88 3.98
CA LYS A 216 11.51 13.51 3.54
C LYS A 216 11.68 14.36 2.29
N GLU A 217 12.88 14.85 2.00
CA GLU A 217 13.23 15.56 0.77
C GLU A 217 13.05 14.72 -0.51
N PHE A 218 13.19 13.39 -0.41
CA PHE A 218 12.97 12.46 -1.53
C PHE A 218 11.53 11.96 -1.61
N SER A 219 10.84 11.89 -0.48
CA SER A 219 9.46 11.45 -0.35
C SER A 219 8.71 12.33 0.65
N PRO A 220 8.16 13.50 0.20
CA PRO A 220 7.53 14.47 1.08
C PRO A 220 6.36 13.93 1.89
N ASP A 221 5.63 12.98 1.33
CA ASP A 221 4.45 12.38 1.97
C ASP A 221 4.80 11.27 2.97
N TRP A 222 5.91 10.55 2.75
CA TRP A 222 6.14 9.27 3.43
C TRP A 222 7.50 9.15 4.11
N GLY A 223 8.51 9.96 3.72
CA GLY A 223 9.89 9.69 4.10
C GLY A 223 10.28 8.26 3.71
N VAL A 224 11.02 7.55 4.57
CA VAL A 224 11.35 6.14 4.37
C VAL A 224 10.31 5.17 4.94
N LEU A 225 9.24 5.69 5.58
CA LEU A 225 8.13 4.86 6.04
C LEU A 225 7.49 4.10 4.87
N GLY A 226 7.36 4.75 3.70
CA GLY A 226 6.86 4.14 2.47
C GLY A 226 7.99 3.66 1.56
N THR A 227 8.60 2.51 1.86
CA THR A 227 9.69 1.94 1.06
C THR A 227 9.58 0.45 0.87
N ASN A 228 10.22 -0.05 -0.19
CA ASN A 228 10.47 -1.46 -0.40
C ASN A 228 11.90 -1.67 -0.89
N LYS A 229 12.50 -2.83 -0.55
CA LYS A 229 13.82 -3.21 -1.07
C LYS A 229 13.80 -3.27 -2.59
N SER A 230 14.80 -2.65 -3.22
CA SER A 230 15.03 -2.76 -4.67
C SER A 230 16.28 -3.58 -4.96
N THR A 231 17.41 -3.21 -4.34
CA THR A 231 18.68 -3.96 -4.40
C THR A 231 19.29 -3.98 -3.00
N GLU A 232 20.51 -4.49 -2.85
CA GLU A 232 21.22 -4.50 -1.56
C GLU A 232 21.65 -3.11 -1.06
N GLU A 233 21.61 -2.09 -1.92
CA GLU A 233 22.02 -0.71 -1.60
C GLU A 233 20.97 0.32 -2.01
N ARG A 234 19.79 -0.11 -2.49
CA ARG A 234 18.78 0.79 -3.04
C ARG A 234 17.37 0.38 -2.60
N LEU A 235 16.61 1.34 -2.10
CA LEU A 235 15.20 1.21 -1.78
C LEU A 235 14.36 1.92 -2.83
N LYS A 236 13.19 1.39 -3.10
CA LYS A 236 12.16 2.05 -3.88
C LYS A 236 11.22 2.75 -2.90
N LEU A 237 11.09 4.05 -3.05
CA LEU A 237 10.13 4.86 -2.29
C LEU A 237 8.71 4.65 -2.84
N PHE A 238 7.71 4.85 -2.00
CA PHE A 238 6.34 5.00 -2.50
C PHE A 238 6.22 6.28 -3.31
N PRO A 239 5.40 6.30 -4.37
CA PRO A 239 5.20 7.51 -5.14
C PRO A 239 4.54 8.59 -4.28
N SER A 240 4.86 9.85 -4.52
CA SER A 240 4.12 10.93 -3.88
C SER A 240 2.65 10.88 -4.26
N LYS A 241 1.78 11.41 -3.40
CA LYS A 241 0.34 11.52 -3.67
C LYS A 241 0.06 12.23 -5.00
N GLU A 242 0.82 13.28 -5.29
CA GLU A 242 0.70 14.05 -6.53
C GLU A 242 1.02 13.22 -7.77
N VAL A 243 2.16 12.50 -7.76
CA VAL A 243 2.58 11.65 -8.89
C VAL A 243 1.59 10.53 -9.14
N ALA A 244 1.16 9.84 -8.09
CA ALA A 244 0.23 8.73 -8.23
C ALA A 244 -1.17 9.20 -8.67
N GLN A 245 -1.67 10.33 -8.12
CA GLN A 245 -2.94 10.90 -8.53
C GLN A 245 -2.93 11.30 -10.01
N LYS A 246 -1.84 11.96 -10.45
CA LYS A 246 -1.68 12.33 -11.86
C LYS A 246 -1.74 11.11 -12.80
N VAL A 247 -1.04 10.03 -12.46
CA VAL A 247 -1.10 8.79 -13.25
C VAL A 247 -2.53 8.24 -13.30
N CYS A 248 -3.23 8.17 -12.17
CA CYS A 248 -4.61 7.70 -12.12
C CYS A 248 -5.55 8.55 -12.97
N ASP A 249 -5.45 9.87 -12.87
CA ASP A 249 -6.29 10.82 -13.63
C ASP A 249 -6.05 10.72 -15.14
N GLU A 250 -4.78 10.63 -15.57
CA GLU A 250 -4.42 10.51 -16.97
C GLU A 250 -4.87 9.15 -17.56
N VAL A 251 -4.69 8.05 -16.83
CA VAL A 251 -5.19 6.73 -17.24
C VAL A 251 -6.72 6.75 -17.36
N LYS A 252 -7.42 7.29 -16.36
CA LYS A 252 -8.88 7.44 -16.40
C LYS A 252 -9.32 8.21 -17.64
N ALA A 253 -8.73 9.37 -17.88
CA ALA A 253 -9.09 10.23 -19.00
C ALA A 253 -8.91 9.53 -20.35
N GLN A 254 -7.81 8.78 -20.53
CA GLN A 254 -7.55 8.06 -21.77
C GLN A 254 -8.48 6.86 -21.97
N ILE A 255 -8.69 6.05 -20.94
CA ILE A 255 -9.62 4.91 -20.99
C ILE A 255 -11.04 5.40 -21.31
N ASN A 256 -11.51 6.44 -20.63
CA ASN A 256 -12.84 7.02 -20.86
C ASN A 256 -12.97 7.54 -22.30
N LYS A 257 -11.92 8.17 -22.84
CA LYS A 257 -11.90 8.67 -24.23
C LYS A 257 -11.97 7.53 -25.25
N ILE A 258 -11.27 6.42 -25.01
CA ILE A 258 -11.20 5.29 -25.95
C ILE A 258 -12.48 4.45 -25.91
N THR A 259 -12.96 4.16 -24.71
CA THR A 259 -14.08 3.22 -24.49
C THR A 259 -15.45 3.88 -24.44
N GLY A 260 -15.50 5.19 -24.17
CA GLY A 260 -16.73 5.92 -23.88
C GLY A 260 -17.33 5.60 -22.52
N LYS A 261 -16.57 4.95 -21.63
CA LYS A 261 -17.02 4.51 -20.30
C LYS A 261 -16.38 5.33 -19.18
N ASP A 262 -17.17 5.65 -18.15
CA ASP A 262 -16.71 6.35 -16.96
C ASP A 262 -16.17 5.35 -15.93
N VAL A 263 -14.89 4.99 -16.08
CA VAL A 263 -14.21 4.07 -15.16
C VAL A 263 -13.65 4.81 -13.95
N ILE A 264 -13.35 4.05 -12.90
CA ILE A 264 -12.64 4.51 -11.71
C ILE A 264 -11.22 3.97 -11.77
N VAL A 265 -10.22 4.80 -11.45
CA VAL A 265 -8.82 4.38 -11.39
C VAL A 265 -8.25 4.66 -10.01
N MET A 266 -7.54 3.69 -9.43
CA MET A 266 -6.89 3.86 -8.15
C MET A 266 -5.49 3.23 -8.11
N GLY A 267 -4.58 3.88 -7.39
CA GLY A 267 -3.32 3.26 -6.97
C GLY A 267 -3.52 2.42 -5.71
N TYR A 268 -2.86 1.28 -5.63
CA TYR A 268 -2.88 0.42 -4.45
C TYR A 268 -1.51 -0.19 -4.20
N GLY A 269 -1.26 -0.68 -2.98
CA GLY A 269 0.00 -1.33 -2.65
C GLY A 269 0.14 -1.72 -1.19
N ASP A 270 1.37 -2.01 -0.79
CA ASP A 270 1.75 -2.45 0.56
C ASP A 270 1.45 -1.45 1.67
N GLY A 271 1.05 -0.24 1.32
CA GLY A 271 0.53 0.71 2.28
C GLY A 271 -0.87 0.33 2.79
N CYS A 272 -1.53 -0.63 2.14
CA CYS A 272 -2.69 -1.31 2.67
C CYS A 272 -2.21 -2.31 3.70
N PHE A 273 -2.31 -1.98 4.98
CA PHE A 273 -1.64 -2.74 6.01
C PHE A 273 -2.44 -3.90 6.53
N LYS A 274 -1.72 -4.99 6.78
CA LYS A 274 -2.23 -6.11 7.53
C LYS A 274 -2.44 -5.67 8.98
N SER A 275 -3.65 -5.41 9.36
CA SER A 275 -4.00 -5.40 10.76
C SER A 275 -3.96 -6.83 11.28
N PRO A 276 -3.37 -7.10 12.44
CA PRO A 276 -3.53 -8.37 13.11
C PRO A 276 -5.03 -8.58 13.30
N ALA A 277 -5.48 -9.72 12.81
CA ALA A 277 -6.89 -10.03 12.85
C ALA A 277 -7.47 -9.92 14.23
N ILE A 278 -8.64 -9.45 14.20
CA ILE A 278 -9.66 -9.66 15.19
C ILE A 278 -9.47 -11.03 15.84
N SER A 279 -9.21 -10.98 17.16
CA SER A 279 -9.21 -12.13 18.05
C SER A 279 -8.30 -13.29 17.68
N GLY A 280 -7.01 -13.14 17.85
CA GLY A 280 -6.14 -14.24 18.20
C GLY A 280 -6.03 -15.43 17.25
N ILE A 281 -6.49 -15.32 16.01
CA ILE A 281 -6.27 -16.33 15.00
C ILE A 281 -5.00 -15.96 14.24
N PRO A 282 -3.87 -16.67 14.44
CA PRO A 282 -2.64 -16.41 13.71
C PRO A 282 -2.88 -16.54 12.20
N GLY A 283 -2.47 -15.55 11.44
CA GLY A 283 -2.48 -15.60 9.99
C GLY A 283 -3.70 -15.00 9.28
N THR A 284 -4.75 -14.60 9.98
CA THR A 284 -5.80 -13.77 9.42
C THR A 284 -5.40 -12.31 9.54
N SER A 285 -4.69 -11.82 8.59
CA SER A 285 -4.40 -10.40 8.51
C SER A 285 -5.48 -9.72 7.70
N ILE A 286 -6.17 -8.81 8.33
CA ILE A 286 -7.06 -7.87 7.69
C ILE A 286 -6.24 -6.61 7.48
N TRP A 287 -6.26 -6.09 6.26
CA TRP A 287 -5.64 -4.83 5.98
C TRP A 287 -6.53 -3.71 6.46
N GLU A 288 -6.11 -3.02 7.49
CA GLU A 288 -6.71 -1.76 7.90
C GLU A 288 -5.76 -0.63 7.52
N PHE A 289 -6.29 0.36 6.87
CA PHE A 289 -5.65 1.66 6.90
C PHE A 289 -5.95 2.26 8.24
N ALA A 290 -4.96 2.37 9.03
CA ALA A 290 -5.09 3.03 10.30
C ALA A 290 -5.35 4.52 10.13
N ASP A 291 -4.92 5.10 9.03
CA ASP A 291 -5.07 6.52 8.77
C ASP A 291 -5.20 6.77 7.26
N PRO A 292 -6.27 7.45 6.81
CA PRO A 292 -6.40 7.89 5.42
C PRO A 292 -5.24 8.76 4.94
N GLU A 293 -4.56 9.47 5.84
CA GLU A 293 -3.42 10.30 5.50
C GLU A 293 -2.15 9.50 5.22
N THR A 294 -2.04 8.28 5.76
CA THR A 294 -0.91 7.38 5.53
C THR A 294 -1.15 6.35 4.44
N SER A 295 -2.38 6.27 3.94
CA SER A 295 -2.73 5.35 2.88
C SER A 295 -2.14 5.77 1.53
N PRO A 296 -1.36 4.94 0.84
CA PRO A 296 -0.93 5.19 -0.52
C PRO A 296 -2.00 4.85 -1.57
N ALA A 297 -3.23 4.57 -1.18
CA ALA A 297 -4.33 4.40 -2.11
C ALA A 297 -4.75 5.77 -2.65
N TYR A 298 -4.38 6.03 -3.86
CA TYR A 298 -4.80 7.19 -4.64
C TYR A 298 -6.06 6.80 -5.40
N THR A 299 -7.12 7.58 -5.25
CA THR A 299 -8.39 7.14 -5.78
C THR A 299 -9.26 8.33 -6.18
N ASP A 300 -10.26 8.02 -6.98
CA ASP A 300 -11.34 8.93 -7.31
C ASP A 300 -12.04 9.43 -6.04
N LYS A 301 -12.44 10.70 -6.03
CA LYS A 301 -13.14 11.32 -4.91
C LYS A 301 -14.38 10.52 -4.48
N GLU A 302 -15.08 9.92 -5.44
CA GLU A 302 -16.26 9.08 -5.17
C GLU A 302 -15.91 7.87 -4.30
N LEU A 303 -14.76 7.23 -4.50
CA LEU A 303 -14.30 6.14 -3.65
C LEU A 303 -13.80 6.61 -2.28
N LEU A 304 -13.20 7.80 -2.22
CA LEU A 304 -12.78 8.40 -0.95
C LEU A 304 -13.95 8.70 -0.03
N GLU A 305 -15.07 9.13 -0.60
CA GLU A 305 -16.27 9.51 0.14
C GLU A 305 -17.24 8.34 0.34
N SER A 306 -17.02 7.21 -0.34
CA SER A 306 -17.90 6.03 -0.22
C SER A 306 -17.51 5.19 1.00
N SER A 307 -18.50 4.72 1.71
CA SER A 307 -18.33 3.69 2.72
C SER A 307 -19.08 2.43 2.30
N PRO A 308 -18.63 1.23 2.73
CA PRO A 308 -19.37 0.01 2.50
C PRO A 308 -20.79 0.16 3.05
N ASN A 309 -21.74 -0.47 2.38
CA ASN A 309 -23.11 -0.52 2.88
C ASN A 309 -23.16 -1.45 4.09
N GLU A 310 -23.20 -0.88 5.29
CA GLU A 310 -23.10 -1.60 6.56
C GLU A 310 -24.46 -2.05 7.12
N ILE A 311 -25.53 -1.90 6.33
CA ILE A 311 -26.86 -2.29 6.77
C ILE A 311 -26.94 -3.80 6.80
N LYS A 312 -27.16 -4.38 7.97
CA LYS A 312 -27.52 -5.77 8.14
C LYS A 312 -28.99 -5.98 7.77
N LEU A 313 -29.23 -6.25 6.50
CA LEU A 313 -30.57 -6.53 5.99
C LEU A 313 -31.31 -7.56 6.84
N LYS A 314 -30.61 -8.59 7.30
CA LYS A 314 -31.20 -9.64 8.13
C LYS A 314 -31.83 -9.11 9.43
N ALA A 315 -31.16 -8.17 10.10
CA ALA A 315 -31.72 -7.58 11.33
C ALA A 315 -33.03 -6.84 11.06
N PHE A 316 -33.11 -6.09 9.98
CA PHE A 316 -34.37 -5.41 9.58
C PHE A 316 -35.45 -6.37 9.20
N ILE A 317 -35.14 -7.47 8.52
CA ILE A 317 -36.10 -8.51 8.17
C ILE A 317 -36.61 -9.20 9.45
N ASP A 318 -35.74 -9.53 10.38
CA ASP A 318 -36.06 -10.18 11.65
C ASP A 318 -36.92 -9.24 12.54
N ASP A 319 -36.75 -7.92 12.44
CA ASP A 319 -37.54 -6.90 13.14
C ASP A 319 -38.86 -6.57 12.41
N GLY A 320 -39.11 -7.20 11.28
CA GLY A 320 -40.37 -6.99 10.50
C GLY A 320 -40.41 -5.67 9.72
N THR A 321 -39.23 -5.04 9.49
CA THR A 321 -39.14 -3.83 8.67
C THR A 321 -39.54 -4.13 7.22
N SER A 322 -40.37 -3.29 6.62
CA SER A 322 -40.82 -3.48 5.25
C SER A 322 -39.71 -3.37 4.23
N GLU A 323 -39.81 -4.09 3.12
CA GLU A 323 -38.85 -4.04 2.02
C GLU A 323 -38.70 -2.61 1.45
N GLU A 324 -39.79 -1.85 1.43
CA GLU A 324 -39.81 -0.46 0.97
C GLU A 324 -38.94 0.43 1.87
N GLU A 325 -39.03 0.24 3.17
CA GLU A 325 -38.28 0.99 4.16
C GLU A 325 -36.80 0.59 4.15
N ILE A 326 -36.49 -0.69 4.01
CA ILE A 326 -35.13 -1.21 3.81
C ILE A 326 -34.49 -0.57 2.56
N ASN A 327 -35.19 -0.59 1.43
CA ASN A 327 -34.75 0.01 0.19
C ASN A 327 -34.54 1.54 0.30
N LYS A 328 -35.34 2.21 1.10
CA LYS A 328 -35.18 3.64 1.40
C LYS A 328 -33.86 3.88 2.20
N LEU A 329 -33.62 3.09 3.25
CA LEU A 329 -32.41 3.18 4.07
C LEU A 329 -31.15 2.92 3.23
N ILE A 330 -31.20 1.94 2.33
CA ILE A 330 -30.10 1.66 1.40
C ILE A 330 -29.83 2.84 0.46
N LYS A 331 -30.88 3.44 -0.10
CA LYS A 331 -30.77 4.59 -1.02
C LYS A 331 -30.28 5.86 -0.32
N GLU A 332 -30.70 6.08 0.90
CA GLU A 332 -30.34 7.26 1.66
C GLU A 332 -28.85 7.24 2.08
N LYS A 333 -28.16 6.09 1.93
CA LYS A 333 -26.73 5.91 2.29
C LYS A 333 -26.36 6.61 3.60
N LYS A 334 -27.29 6.62 4.55
CA LYS A 334 -27.02 7.24 5.84
C LYS A 334 -25.89 6.50 6.50
N ASN A 335 -24.87 7.24 6.83
CA ASN A 335 -23.74 6.76 7.60
C ASN A 335 -24.24 6.24 8.96
N LEU A 336 -24.46 4.94 9.04
CA LEU A 336 -24.94 4.26 10.25
C LEU A 336 -23.76 3.79 11.12
N ILE A 337 -22.54 4.26 10.84
CA ILE A 337 -21.34 3.95 11.61
C ILE A 337 -21.63 4.21 13.09
N GLY A 338 -21.43 3.19 13.90
CA GLY A 338 -21.68 3.24 15.35
C GLY A 338 -23.13 3.07 15.78
N SER A 339 -24.07 2.88 14.86
CA SER A 339 -25.47 2.56 15.22
C SER A 339 -25.61 1.08 15.58
N MET A 340 -26.66 0.75 16.38
CA MET A 340 -26.99 -0.65 16.69
C MET A 340 -27.40 -1.45 15.45
N THR A 341 -27.80 -0.78 14.37
CA THR A 341 -28.19 -1.38 13.10
C THR A 341 -27.03 -1.70 12.18
N SER A 342 -25.83 -1.13 12.41
CA SER A 342 -24.60 -1.42 11.69
C SER A 342 -23.77 -2.54 12.35
N GLN A 343 -24.35 -3.31 13.22
CA GLN A 343 -23.63 -4.33 14.00
C GLN A 343 -23.04 -5.45 13.15
N GLY A 344 -21.80 -5.75 13.44
CA GLY A 344 -21.17 -7.03 13.15
C GLY A 344 -19.99 -7.03 12.21
N THR A 345 -19.59 -5.88 11.68
CA THR A 345 -18.31 -5.76 10.99
C THR A 345 -17.64 -4.45 11.42
N THR A 346 -16.34 -4.47 11.59
CA THR A 346 -15.57 -3.25 11.72
C THR A 346 -15.81 -2.42 10.47
N PRO A 347 -16.22 -1.14 10.57
CA PRO A 347 -16.36 -0.27 9.42
C PRO A 347 -15.05 -0.22 8.64
N ARG A 348 -15.13 -0.47 7.33
CA ARG A 348 -13.98 -0.38 6.43
C ARG A 348 -14.31 0.58 5.31
N LEU A 349 -13.33 1.34 4.91
CA LEU A 349 -13.46 2.16 3.72
C LEU A 349 -13.55 1.25 2.49
N TYR A 350 -14.41 1.59 1.57
CA TYR A 350 -14.62 0.80 0.35
C TYR A 350 -13.33 0.65 -0.45
N ARG A 351 -12.53 1.74 -0.52
CA ARG A 351 -11.21 1.73 -1.15
C ARG A 351 -10.25 0.69 -0.55
N ASP A 352 -10.32 0.47 0.77
CA ASP A 352 -9.42 -0.47 1.45
C ASP A 352 -9.78 -1.92 1.12
N LEU A 353 -11.07 -2.21 1.00
CA LEU A 353 -11.55 -3.50 0.53
C LEU A 353 -11.14 -3.76 -0.91
N LEU A 354 -11.25 -2.76 -1.77
CA LEU A 354 -10.83 -2.83 -3.16
C LEU A 354 -9.31 -3.03 -3.27
N ALA A 355 -8.53 -2.27 -2.52
CA ALA A 355 -7.07 -2.39 -2.50
C ALA A 355 -6.63 -3.79 -2.03
N SER A 356 -7.26 -4.34 -1.00
CA SER A 356 -7.00 -5.71 -0.53
C SER A 356 -7.34 -6.77 -1.58
N LEU A 357 -8.47 -6.59 -2.29
CA LEU A 357 -8.86 -7.49 -3.38
C LEU A 357 -7.89 -7.40 -4.55
N MET A 358 -7.42 -6.20 -4.88
CA MET A 358 -6.42 -5.97 -5.94
C MET A 358 -5.09 -6.62 -5.58
N ASP A 359 -4.60 -6.42 -4.35
CA ASP A 359 -3.36 -7.02 -3.88
C ASP A 359 -3.40 -8.55 -3.95
N LEU A 360 -4.51 -9.15 -3.51
CA LEU A 360 -4.74 -10.59 -3.63
C LEU A 360 -4.79 -11.07 -5.09
N THR A 361 -5.35 -10.25 -5.99
CA THR A 361 -5.55 -10.61 -7.40
C THR A 361 -4.28 -10.45 -8.21
N SER A 362 -3.55 -9.35 -8.02
CA SER A 362 -2.32 -9.05 -8.79
C SER A 362 -1.21 -10.08 -8.52
N GLY A 363 -1.17 -10.63 -7.33
CA GLY A 363 -0.03 -11.43 -6.88
C GLY A 363 1.24 -10.60 -6.81
N SER A 364 2.18 -10.97 -5.97
CA SER A 364 3.50 -10.34 -5.94
C SER A 364 4.29 -10.72 -7.19
N GLY A 365 4.80 -9.74 -7.91
CA GLY A 365 5.88 -9.79 -8.92
C GLY A 365 5.98 -10.94 -9.93
N ASP A 366 5.58 -12.14 -9.55
CA ASP A 366 5.79 -13.36 -10.33
C ASP A 366 4.79 -13.53 -11.48
N ARG A 367 3.63 -12.88 -11.39
CA ARG A 367 2.56 -13.01 -12.40
C ARG A 367 2.60 -11.96 -13.49
N ALA A 368 3.44 -10.92 -13.35
CA ALA A 368 3.52 -9.78 -14.28
C ALA A 368 2.15 -9.07 -14.48
N THR A 369 1.33 -9.03 -13.45
CA THR A 369 -0.02 -8.43 -13.47
C THR A 369 -0.12 -7.23 -12.52
N PRO A 370 0.57 -6.12 -12.82
CA PRO A 370 0.59 -4.93 -11.95
C PRO A 370 -0.69 -4.09 -12.04
N ILE A 371 -1.60 -4.48 -12.91
CA ILE A 371 -2.88 -3.83 -13.14
C ILE A 371 -3.98 -4.82 -12.79
N VAL A 372 -5.03 -4.36 -12.15
CA VAL A 372 -6.21 -5.18 -11.82
C VAL A 372 -7.47 -4.50 -12.33
N LEU A 373 -8.32 -5.24 -13.00
CA LEU A 373 -9.66 -4.81 -13.39
C LEU A 373 -10.68 -5.48 -12.47
N ILE A 374 -11.50 -4.67 -11.80
CA ILE A 374 -12.63 -5.13 -11.00
C ILE A 374 -13.92 -4.70 -11.70
N GLN A 375 -14.78 -5.66 -11.97
CA GLN A 375 -16.07 -5.49 -12.65
C GLN A 375 -17.19 -5.97 -11.74
N ASN A 376 -18.31 -5.23 -11.74
CA ASN A 376 -19.46 -5.50 -10.87
C ASN A 376 -20.71 -5.84 -11.69
#